data_49cfbfa7ca7dbda0a743500fe9c1c136
#
_entry.id   49cfbfa7ca7dbda0a743500fe9c1c136
#
_cell.length_a   1.000
_cell.length_b   1.000
_cell.length_c   1.000
_cell.angle_alpha   90.00
_cell.angle_beta   90.00
_cell.angle_gamma   90.00
#
_symmetry.space_group_name_H-M   'P 1'
#
loop_
_entity.id
_entity.type
_entity.pdbx_description
1 polymer ?
#
loop_
_entity_poly.entity_id
_entity_poly.type
_entity_poly.pdbx_seq_one_letter_code
_entity_poly.pdbx_strand_id
1 'polypeptide(L)'
;PVLSRGLGDVYKRQLMLKEGLLKENIDGEAILWAFNRLVKRKEERKIMMVISDGAPVDDSTLSVNSGDYLEKHLKRTVKFIEANSDIELLAIGIGHDVSRYYKKAIKISDVQELGDVMISQLSNLFEKKKNPKKLN
;
A
#
# COMPACT_ATOMS: atom_id res chain seq x y z
N PRO A 1 -22.81 9.28 -25.83
CA PRO A 1 -21.72 8.51 -25.24
C PRO A 1 -21.08 9.20 -24.01
N VAL A 2 -21.02 10.55 -23.98
CA VAL A 2 -20.45 11.31 -22.84
C VAL A 2 -21.34 11.24 -21.59
N LEU A 3 -22.66 11.28 -21.76
CA LEU A 3 -23.64 11.17 -20.67
C LEU A 3 -23.63 9.78 -20.01
N SER A 4 -23.45 8.70 -20.78
CA SER A 4 -23.37 7.36 -20.23
C SER A 4 -22.09 7.11 -19.42
N ARG A 5 -20.98 7.76 -19.79
CA ARG A 5 -19.74 7.73 -19.01
C ARG A 5 -19.89 8.48 -17.67
N GLY A 6 -20.54 9.64 -17.66
CA GLY A 6 -20.80 10.41 -16.45
C GLY A 6 -21.68 9.66 -15.45
N LEU A 7 -22.74 8.99 -15.94
CA LEU A 7 -23.61 8.14 -15.11
C LEU A 7 -22.87 6.92 -14.54
N GLY A 8 -22.01 6.28 -15.34
CA GLY A 8 -21.19 5.16 -14.88
C GLY A 8 -20.20 5.57 -13.80
N ASP A 9 -19.59 6.73 -13.89
CA ASP A 9 -18.66 7.24 -12.88
C ASP A 9 -19.39 7.64 -11.59
N VAL A 10 -20.55 8.26 -11.67
CA VAL A 10 -21.39 8.57 -10.49
C VAL A 10 -21.84 7.27 -9.80
N TYR A 11 -22.28 6.28 -10.54
CA TYR A 11 -22.68 4.98 -10.00
C TYR A 11 -21.51 4.25 -9.31
N LYS A 12 -20.33 4.24 -9.90
CA LYS A 12 -19.12 3.67 -9.30
C LYS A 12 -18.72 4.39 -8.01
N ARG A 13 -18.81 5.71 -7.96
CA ARG A 13 -18.55 6.50 -6.76
C ARG A 13 -19.57 6.21 -5.65
N GLN A 14 -20.83 6.07 -5.99
CA GLN A 14 -21.88 5.69 -5.03
C GLN A 14 -21.70 4.29 -4.48
N LEU A 15 -21.25 3.32 -5.30
CA LEU A 15 -20.90 1.97 -4.87
C LEU A 15 -19.71 1.97 -3.90
N MET A 16 -18.70 2.80 -4.13
CA MET A 16 -17.55 2.93 -3.22
C MET A 16 -17.95 3.45 -1.84
N LEU A 17 -19.00 4.25 -1.74
CA LEU A 17 -19.50 4.81 -0.48
C LEU A 17 -20.53 3.89 0.20
N LYS A 18 -20.96 2.80 -0.44
CA LYS A 18 -21.92 1.88 0.13
C LYS A 18 -21.30 1.11 1.29
N GLU A 19 -21.95 1.17 2.44
CA GLU A 19 -21.54 0.45 3.64
C GLU A 19 -21.47 -1.06 3.37
N GLY A 20 -20.38 -1.69 3.80
CA GLY A 20 -20.13 -3.11 3.61
C GLY A 20 -19.34 -3.50 2.36
N LEU A 21 -19.22 -2.64 1.34
CA LEU A 21 -18.33 -2.88 0.19
C LEU A 21 -16.85 -2.65 0.51
N LEU A 22 -16.56 -1.84 1.53
CA LEU A 22 -15.20 -1.48 1.95
C LEU A 22 -14.65 -2.39 3.05
N LYS A 23 -15.29 -3.51 3.34
CA LYS A 23 -14.85 -4.46 4.38
C LYS A 23 -13.79 -5.45 3.89
N GLU A 24 -13.60 -5.54 2.59
CA GLU A 24 -12.71 -6.52 1.97
C GLU A 24 -11.38 -5.87 1.58
N ASN A 25 -10.27 -6.48 1.97
CA ASN A 25 -8.92 -6.02 1.72
C ASN A 25 -8.08 -7.13 1.10
N ILE A 26 -7.82 -7.06 -0.19
CA ILE A 26 -6.86 -7.94 -0.87
C ILE A 26 -5.56 -7.16 -1.11
N ASP A 27 -4.87 -6.87 -0.04
CA ASP A 27 -3.70 -5.96 -0.03
C ASP A 27 -2.59 -6.41 -0.98
N GLY A 28 -2.31 -7.71 -1.06
CA GLY A 28 -1.27 -8.24 -1.94
C GLY A 28 -1.53 -7.95 -3.42
N GLU A 29 -2.78 -8.07 -3.87
CA GLU A 29 -3.15 -7.74 -5.26
C GLU A 29 -3.11 -6.23 -5.51
N ALA A 30 -3.58 -5.44 -4.56
CA ALA A 30 -3.54 -3.99 -4.66
C ALA A 30 -2.10 -3.46 -4.76
N ILE A 31 -1.20 -4.01 -3.96
CA ILE A 31 0.23 -3.66 -3.99
C ILE A 31 0.86 -4.11 -5.30
N LEU A 32 0.57 -5.29 -5.79
CA LEU A 32 1.07 -5.79 -7.06
C LEU A 32 0.58 -4.93 -8.24
N TRP A 33 -0.66 -4.52 -8.21
CA TRP A 33 -1.23 -3.59 -9.20
C TRP A 33 -0.48 -2.25 -9.20
N ALA A 34 -0.26 -1.67 -8.02
CA ALA A 34 0.49 -0.42 -7.87
C ALA A 34 1.96 -0.58 -8.33
N PHE A 35 2.60 -1.69 -7.95
CA PHE A 35 3.95 -2.05 -8.37
C PHE A 35 4.09 -2.09 -9.88
N ASN A 36 3.20 -2.80 -10.58
CA ASN A 36 3.21 -2.93 -12.03
C ASN A 36 3.07 -1.59 -12.76
N ARG A 37 2.40 -0.62 -12.15
CA ARG A 37 2.31 0.75 -12.69
C ARG A 37 3.58 1.54 -12.40
N LEU A 38 4.12 1.40 -11.20
CA LEU A 38 5.28 2.17 -10.75
C LEU A 38 6.57 1.76 -11.46
N VAL A 39 6.77 0.47 -11.75
CA VAL A 39 7.96 0.00 -12.48
C VAL A 39 8.07 0.57 -13.89
N LYS A 40 6.94 0.91 -14.51
CA LYS A 40 6.89 1.50 -15.86
C LYS A 40 7.26 2.99 -15.89
N ARG A 41 7.39 3.62 -14.73
CA ARG A 41 7.78 5.02 -14.62
C ARG A 41 9.27 5.16 -14.92
N LYS A 42 9.64 6.31 -15.50
CA LYS A 42 11.02 6.61 -15.93
C LYS A 42 11.87 7.25 -14.83
N GLU A 43 11.23 7.67 -13.75
CA GLU A 43 11.90 8.29 -12.62
C GLU A 43 12.89 7.32 -11.97
N GLU A 44 14.08 7.80 -11.65
CA GLU A 44 15.13 6.99 -11.04
C GLU A 44 14.74 6.49 -9.64
N ARG A 45 14.11 7.36 -8.87
CA ARG A 45 13.65 7.03 -7.53
C ARG A 45 12.15 6.81 -7.50
N LYS A 46 11.74 5.67 -6.95
CA LYS A 46 10.35 5.27 -6.86
C LYS A 46 10.03 4.87 -5.42
N ILE A 47 9.02 5.50 -4.86
CA ILE A 47 8.58 5.26 -3.48
C ILE A 47 7.13 4.81 -3.52
N MET A 48 6.84 3.71 -2.84
CA MET A 48 5.48 3.21 -2.61
C MET A 48 5.18 3.28 -1.12
N MET A 49 4.19 4.07 -0.76
CA MET A 49 3.70 4.16 0.61
C MET A 49 2.36 3.44 0.72
N VAL A 50 2.30 2.45 1.59
CA VAL A 50 1.11 1.66 1.88
C VAL A 50 0.53 2.11 3.21
N ILE A 51 -0.75 2.41 3.24
CA ILE A 51 -1.49 2.77 4.46
C ILE A 51 -2.54 1.70 4.68
N SER A 52 -2.51 1.07 5.85
CA SER A 52 -3.39 -0.04 6.20
C SER A 52 -3.97 0.15 7.60
N ASP A 53 -5.24 -0.11 7.75
CA ASP A 53 -5.96 -0.09 9.02
C ASP A 53 -6.35 -1.49 9.53
N GLY A 54 -5.86 -2.54 8.88
CA GLY A 54 -6.15 -3.91 9.28
C GLY A 54 -5.37 -4.98 8.53
N ALA A 55 -5.66 -6.22 8.85
CA ALA A 55 -5.15 -7.38 8.13
C ALA A 55 -5.89 -7.58 6.79
N PRO A 56 -5.25 -8.21 5.79
CA PRO A 56 -5.93 -8.52 4.54
C PRO A 56 -7.05 -9.55 4.77
N VAL A 57 -8.27 -9.19 4.39
CA VAL A 57 -9.47 -10.01 4.55
C VAL A 57 -10.35 -9.89 3.31
N ASP A 58 -10.76 -11.02 2.76
CA ASP A 58 -11.77 -11.13 1.72
C ASP A 58 -12.54 -12.42 1.91
N ASP A 59 -13.81 -12.34 2.28
CA ASP A 59 -14.62 -13.50 2.64
C ASP A 59 -14.77 -14.48 1.46
N SER A 60 -14.89 -13.99 0.24
CA SER A 60 -15.00 -14.84 -0.94
C SER A 60 -13.72 -15.64 -1.16
N THR A 61 -12.55 -15.03 -1.01
CA THR A 61 -11.26 -15.70 -1.12
C THR A 61 -11.04 -16.70 0.01
N LEU A 62 -11.34 -16.31 1.25
CA LEU A 62 -11.14 -17.16 2.43
C LEU A 62 -12.13 -18.31 2.52
N SER A 63 -13.27 -18.26 1.85
CA SER A 63 -14.24 -19.36 1.78
C SER A 63 -13.73 -20.57 0.99
N VAL A 64 -12.80 -20.37 0.06
CA VAL A 64 -12.22 -21.41 -0.81
C VAL A 64 -10.73 -21.65 -0.60
N ASN A 65 -10.09 -20.92 0.30
CA ASN A 65 -8.68 -21.01 0.64
C ASN A 65 -8.49 -21.13 2.17
N SER A 66 -7.26 -21.41 2.61
CA SER A 66 -6.93 -21.40 4.04
C SER A 66 -7.10 -20.00 4.64
N GLY A 67 -7.42 -19.93 5.94
CA GLY A 67 -7.64 -18.65 6.64
C GLY A 67 -6.45 -17.70 6.65
N ASP A 68 -5.23 -18.21 6.44
CA ASP A 68 -3.99 -17.43 6.35
C ASP A 68 -3.53 -17.14 4.91
N TYR A 69 -4.34 -17.50 3.91
CA TYR A 69 -3.99 -17.38 2.49
C TYR A 69 -3.63 -15.94 2.09
N LEU A 70 -4.45 -14.97 2.46
CA LEU A 70 -4.24 -13.57 2.11
C LEU A 70 -3.03 -12.96 2.80
N GLU A 71 -2.76 -13.35 4.05
CA GLU A 71 -1.55 -12.94 4.76
C GLU A 71 -0.28 -13.50 4.11
N LYS A 72 -0.30 -14.77 3.74
CA LYS A 72 0.81 -15.41 3.03
C LYS A 72 1.04 -14.79 1.65
N HIS A 73 -0.04 -14.49 0.94
CA HIS A 73 0.02 -13.81 -0.35
C HIS A 73 0.64 -12.41 -0.22
N LEU A 74 0.19 -11.62 0.76
CA LEU A 74 0.75 -10.31 1.05
C LEU A 74 2.25 -10.39 1.36
N LYS A 75 2.66 -11.28 2.27
CA LYS A 75 4.07 -11.48 2.63
C LYS A 75 4.94 -11.83 1.42
N ARG A 76 4.46 -12.74 0.56
CA ARG A 76 5.19 -13.12 -0.67
C ARG A 76 5.32 -11.97 -1.65
N THR A 77 4.25 -11.21 -1.84
CA THR A 77 4.24 -10.05 -2.74
C THR A 77 5.20 -8.97 -2.25
N VAL A 78 5.15 -8.62 -0.97
CA VAL A 78 6.05 -7.63 -0.37
C VAL A 78 7.51 -8.09 -0.48
N LYS A 79 7.80 -9.32 -0.13
CA LYS A 79 9.14 -9.91 -0.23
C LYS A 79 9.68 -9.88 -1.65
N PHE A 80 8.83 -10.19 -2.63
CA PHE A 80 9.20 -10.13 -4.04
C PHE A 80 9.60 -8.72 -4.46
N ILE A 81 8.79 -7.72 -4.11
CA ILE A 81 9.06 -6.31 -4.45
C ILE A 81 10.34 -5.82 -3.79
N GLU A 82 10.51 -6.08 -2.49
CA GLU A 82 11.69 -5.66 -1.73
C GLU A 82 12.99 -6.32 -2.19
N ALA A 83 12.93 -7.56 -2.69
CA ALA A 83 14.10 -8.31 -3.14
C ALA A 83 14.46 -8.06 -4.62
N ASN A 84 13.49 -7.76 -5.48
CA ASN A 84 13.66 -7.73 -6.93
C ASN A 84 13.47 -6.36 -7.58
N SER A 85 13.33 -5.31 -6.79
CA SER A 85 13.18 -3.95 -7.32
C SER A 85 13.88 -2.91 -6.45
N ASP A 86 14.15 -1.74 -7.05
CA ASP A 86 14.69 -0.57 -6.37
C ASP A 86 13.58 0.34 -5.79
N ILE A 87 12.34 -0.14 -5.80
CA ILE A 87 11.20 0.59 -5.24
C ILE A 87 11.33 0.59 -3.72
N GLU A 88 11.35 1.78 -3.14
CA GLU A 88 11.32 1.96 -1.69
C GLU A 88 9.90 1.76 -1.18
N LEU A 89 9.67 0.66 -0.47
CA LEU A 89 8.37 0.30 0.08
C LEU A 89 8.32 0.67 1.56
N LEU A 90 7.34 1.49 1.94
CA LEU A 90 7.08 1.94 3.31
C LEU A 90 5.63 1.67 3.66
N ALA A 91 5.36 1.09 4.82
CA ALA A 91 4.01 0.87 5.30
C ALA A 91 3.71 1.64 6.58
N ILE A 92 2.49 2.16 6.66
CA ILE A 92 1.95 2.81 7.86
C ILE A 92 0.70 2.02 8.28
N GLY A 93 0.74 1.44 9.47
CA GLY A 93 -0.40 0.76 10.09
C GLY A 93 -1.13 1.70 11.05
N ILE A 94 -2.42 1.88 10.85
CA ILE A 94 -3.28 2.68 11.74
C ILE A 94 -3.97 1.73 12.73
N GLY A 95 -3.62 1.83 14.01
CA GLY A 95 -4.13 0.94 15.06
C GLY A 95 -3.72 -0.53 14.88
N HIS A 96 -2.87 -0.83 13.91
CA HIS A 96 -2.49 -2.17 13.52
C HIS A 96 -0.99 -2.23 13.21
N ASP A 97 -0.31 -3.27 13.66
CA ASP A 97 1.12 -3.47 13.39
C ASP A 97 1.31 -4.23 12.07
N VAL A 98 1.95 -3.56 11.13
CA VAL A 98 2.25 -4.10 9.80
C VAL A 98 3.72 -4.53 9.63
N SER A 99 4.52 -4.46 10.69
CA SER A 99 5.95 -4.80 10.66
C SER A 99 6.22 -6.28 10.30
N ARG A 100 5.24 -7.15 10.50
CA ARG A 100 5.32 -8.56 10.09
C ARG A 100 5.24 -8.78 8.58
N TYR A 101 4.80 -7.77 7.83
CA TYR A 101 4.70 -7.83 6.37
C TYR A 101 5.77 -7.02 5.65
N TYR A 102 6.17 -5.89 6.23
CA TYR A 102 7.03 -4.90 5.59
C TYR A 102 8.30 -4.65 6.41
N LYS A 103 9.44 -4.53 5.75
CA LYS A 103 10.72 -4.20 6.43
C LYS A 103 10.72 -2.79 7.00
N LYS A 104 10.14 -1.83 6.25
CA LYS A 104 9.98 -0.45 6.70
C LYS A 104 8.52 -0.25 7.06
N ALA A 105 8.22 -0.33 8.34
CA ALA A 105 6.87 -0.21 8.86
C ALA A 105 6.79 0.77 10.03
N ILE A 106 5.72 1.52 10.08
CA ILE A 106 5.42 2.45 11.18
C ILE A 106 4.01 2.16 11.65
N LYS A 107 3.82 2.12 12.96
CA LYS A 107 2.50 2.03 13.58
C LYS A 107 2.12 3.40 14.15
N ILE A 108 0.93 3.85 13.85
CA ILE A 108 0.27 5.00 14.47
C ILE A 108 -1.00 4.55 15.19
N SER A 109 -1.37 5.27 16.24
CA SER A 109 -2.55 4.92 17.04
C SER A 109 -3.81 5.57 16.49
N ASP A 110 -3.69 6.75 15.90
CA ASP A 110 -4.80 7.55 15.41
C ASP A 110 -4.52 8.05 13.99
N VAL A 111 -5.55 8.03 13.15
CA VAL A 111 -5.52 8.58 11.79
C VAL A 111 -5.10 10.07 11.74
N GLN A 112 -5.33 10.82 12.82
CA GLN A 112 -4.92 12.22 12.93
C GLN A 112 -3.38 12.40 12.89
N GLU A 113 -2.63 11.39 13.31
CA GLU A 113 -1.16 11.40 13.24
C GLU A 113 -0.63 11.15 11.83
N LEU A 114 -1.48 10.68 10.91
CA LEU A 114 -1.07 10.21 9.58
C LEU A 114 -0.36 11.30 8.77
N GLY A 115 -0.89 12.52 8.77
CA GLY A 115 -0.32 13.64 8.02
C GLY A 115 1.12 13.97 8.45
N ASP A 116 1.34 14.09 9.75
CA ASP A 116 2.65 14.42 10.32
C ASP A 116 3.67 13.29 10.09
N VAL A 117 3.23 12.04 10.24
CA VAL A 117 4.07 10.86 9.99
C VAL A 117 4.45 10.77 8.52
N MET A 118 3.52 10.99 7.59
CA MET A 118 3.81 10.97 6.15
C MET A 118 4.83 12.07 5.78
N ILE A 119 4.64 13.28 6.25
CA ILE A 119 5.57 14.40 6.01
C ILE A 119 6.95 14.07 6.56
N SER A 120 7.03 13.59 7.80
CA SER A 120 8.29 13.20 8.44
C SER A 120 9.01 12.11 7.65
N GLN A 121 8.30 11.07 7.23
CA GLN A 121 8.90 9.98 6.46
C GLN A 121 9.37 10.41 5.08
N LEU A 122 8.60 11.23 4.38
CA LEU A 122 9.02 11.79 3.09
C LEU A 122 10.24 12.67 3.25
N SER A 123 10.29 13.53 4.27
CA SER A 123 11.45 14.37 4.57
C SER A 123 12.70 13.54 4.80
N ASN A 124 12.61 12.50 5.65
CA ASN A 124 13.72 11.58 5.92
C ASN A 124 14.22 10.85 4.66
N LEU A 125 13.31 10.46 3.79
CA LEU A 125 13.66 9.80 2.52
C LEU A 125 14.39 10.75 1.57
N PHE A 126 14.03 12.04 1.54
CA PHE A 126 14.70 13.02 0.70
C PHE A 126 16.04 13.49 1.29
N GLU A 127 16.18 13.61 2.61
CA GLU A 127 17.42 14.02 3.26
C GLU A 127 18.56 13.00 3.09
N LYS A 128 18.27 11.71 3.13
CA LYS A 128 19.26 10.64 2.89
C LYS A 128 19.97 10.74 1.54
N LYS A 129 19.43 11.48 0.58
CA LYS A 129 20.07 11.72 -0.72
C LYS A 129 21.09 12.87 -0.71
N LYS A 130 21.09 13.72 0.32
CA LYS A 130 22.02 14.88 0.39
C LYS A 130 23.41 14.56 0.90
N ASN A 131 23.66 13.35 1.39
CA ASN A 131 24.98 12.86 1.79
C ASN A 131 25.45 11.73 0.87
N PRO A 132 25.99 12.03 -0.33
CA PRO A 132 26.82 11.03 -0.99
C PRO A 132 28.01 10.77 -0.06
N LYS A 133 28.26 9.50 0.26
CA LYS A 133 29.48 9.11 1.01
C LYS A 133 30.64 9.87 0.44
N LYS A 134 31.33 10.68 1.26
CA LYS A 134 32.68 11.13 0.92
C LYS A 134 33.49 9.88 0.68
N LEU A 135 33.82 9.63 -0.56
CA LEU A 135 34.85 8.69 -0.96
C LEU A 135 36.17 9.27 -0.44
N ASN A 136 36.68 8.65 0.60
CA ASN A 136 38.10 8.81 0.96
C ASN A 136 38.91 7.92 0.05
#